data_73db49551efe20e6ee31e766538b66d4
#
_entry.id   73db49551efe20e6ee31e766538b66d4
#
_cell.length_a   1.000
_cell.length_b   1.000
_cell.length_c   1.000
_cell.angle_alpha   90.00
_cell.angle_beta   90.00
_cell.angle_gamma   90.00
#
_symmetry.space_group_name_H-M   'P 1'
#
loop_
_entity.id
_entity.type
_entity.pdbx_description
1 polymer ?
#
loop_
_entity_poly.entity_id
_entity_poly.type
_entity_poly.pdbx_seq_one_letter_code
_entity_poly.pdbx_strand_id
1 'polypeptide(L)'
;GQLELNWMYDDVLRNADRLSTYRQICAQVAREFNLIACFMTKPFMGVSASGCHTNMSLWTGGKDKVNKLSHKSIPAMDEVFTYVEGGKNTFMPDTKDVQLPGKVGLKAIGGVMKHLGALTAIGSSTVNSYRRLWDTGFWAPVYADWGYQNRTCGLRVSAPGRFEYRSVDSMHNPYLMGSGLLKCFDDGISNNINPGKPESRSMYEAQAAGKEVKKLPLSLGQALDRLAEDEVIKSAMPDEMYKVFHWYK
;
A
#
# COMPACT_ATOMS: atom_id res chain seq x y z
N GLY A 1 7.82 -9.38 19.86
CA GLY A 1 7.47 -8.03 20.25
C GLY A 1 6.85 -7.17 19.17
N GLN A 2 6.56 -7.69 17.96
CA GLN A 2 5.84 -6.97 16.91
C GLN A 2 4.34 -7.21 17.08
N LEU A 3 3.55 -6.13 16.97
CA LEU A 3 2.10 -6.16 16.96
C LEU A 3 1.58 -5.69 15.59
N GLU A 4 0.48 -6.24 15.14
CA GLU A 4 -0.24 -5.80 13.94
C GLU A 4 -1.65 -5.38 14.34
N LEU A 5 -2.07 -4.22 13.89
CA LEU A 5 -3.41 -3.70 14.07
C LEU A 5 -4.07 -3.50 12.71
N ASN A 6 -5.31 -3.97 12.60
CA ASN A 6 -6.14 -3.77 11.43
C ASN A 6 -7.44 -3.08 11.86
N TRP A 7 -8.00 -2.25 10.98
CA TRP A 7 -9.29 -1.61 11.21
C TRP A 7 -10.18 -1.67 9.98
N MET A 8 -11.43 -1.28 10.16
CA MET A 8 -12.42 -1.22 9.08
C MET A 8 -11.96 -0.25 7.99
N TYR A 9 -12.23 -0.62 6.73
CA TYR A 9 -11.97 0.26 5.60
C TYR A 9 -12.82 1.54 5.68
N ASP A 10 -12.31 2.61 5.09
CA ASP A 10 -12.98 3.90 4.97
C ASP A 10 -12.48 4.61 3.71
N ASP A 11 -12.94 5.83 3.47
CA ASP A 11 -12.35 6.66 2.42
C ASP A 11 -10.85 6.91 2.67
N VAL A 12 -10.15 7.27 1.59
CA VAL A 12 -8.69 7.39 1.61
C VAL A 12 -8.19 8.44 2.61
N LEU A 13 -8.93 9.56 2.76
CA LEU A 13 -8.52 10.65 3.64
C LEU A 13 -8.70 10.26 5.11
N ARG A 14 -9.86 9.68 5.47
CA ARG A 14 -10.10 9.18 6.83
C ARG A 14 -9.14 8.07 7.25
N ASN A 15 -8.78 7.18 6.33
CA ASN A 15 -7.76 6.18 6.61
C ASN A 15 -6.40 6.82 6.90
N ALA A 16 -6.03 7.87 6.18
CA ALA A 16 -4.81 8.62 6.44
C ALA A 16 -4.85 9.32 7.82
N ASP A 17 -5.98 9.95 8.18
CA ASP A 17 -6.20 10.55 9.48
C ASP A 17 -6.10 9.52 10.61
N ARG A 18 -6.75 8.36 10.46
CA ARG A 18 -6.69 7.25 11.42
C ARG A 18 -5.27 6.75 11.64
N LEU A 19 -4.51 6.54 10.57
CA LEU A 19 -3.13 6.07 10.69
C LEU A 19 -2.24 7.10 11.40
N SER A 20 -2.44 8.38 11.09
CA SER A 20 -1.70 9.47 11.73
C SER A 20 -2.03 9.56 13.23
N THR A 21 -3.31 9.52 13.58
CA THR A 21 -3.81 9.53 14.96
C THR A 21 -3.37 8.27 15.72
N TYR A 22 -3.45 7.10 15.08
CA TYR A 22 -3.02 5.83 15.66
C TYR A 22 -1.56 5.87 16.12
N ARG A 23 -0.66 6.41 15.31
CA ARG A 23 0.76 6.54 15.68
C ARG A 23 0.95 7.39 16.94
N GLN A 24 0.20 8.47 17.07
CA GLN A 24 0.24 9.35 18.24
C GLN A 24 -0.31 8.65 19.49
N ILE A 25 -1.47 8.01 19.37
CA ILE A 25 -2.09 7.26 20.48
C ILE A 25 -1.16 6.14 20.96
N CYS A 26 -0.59 5.35 20.06
CA CYS A 26 0.34 4.29 20.43
C CYS A 26 1.57 4.83 21.17
N ALA A 27 2.11 5.97 20.72
CA ALA A 27 3.26 6.58 21.39
C ALA A 27 2.90 7.09 22.80
N GLN A 28 1.70 7.64 22.98
CA GLN A 28 1.22 8.12 24.27
C GLN A 28 0.95 6.97 25.23
N VAL A 29 0.16 5.98 24.80
CA VAL A 29 -0.16 4.80 25.62
C VAL A 29 1.09 4.02 26.01
N ALA A 30 2.04 3.82 25.08
CA ALA A 30 3.29 3.12 25.40
C ALA A 30 4.06 3.78 26.55
N ARG A 31 4.09 5.12 26.61
CA ARG A 31 4.73 5.87 27.70
C ARG A 31 4.13 5.57 29.07
N GLU A 32 2.80 5.39 29.16
CA GLU A 32 2.11 5.04 30.40
C GLU A 32 2.57 3.69 30.97
N PHE A 33 3.05 2.80 30.08
CA PHE A 33 3.57 1.47 30.44
C PHE A 33 5.11 1.43 30.45
N ASN A 34 5.81 2.56 30.42
CA ASN A 34 7.27 2.63 30.29
C ASN A 34 7.82 1.87 29.07
N LEU A 35 7.07 1.89 27.96
CA LEU A 35 7.43 1.28 26.69
C LEU A 35 7.64 2.37 25.63
N ILE A 36 8.27 1.97 24.52
CA ILE A 36 8.45 2.80 23.34
C ILE A 36 7.67 2.16 22.18
N ALA A 37 6.71 2.88 21.63
CA ALA A 37 6.08 2.52 20.35
C ALA A 37 7.06 2.83 19.20
N CYS A 38 7.61 1.81 18.58
CA CYS A 38 8.58 1.95 17.50
C CYS A 38 7.91 1.67 16.16
N PHE A 39 7.86 2.69 15.31
CA PHE A 39 7.36 2.59 13.92
C PHE A 39 8.48 2.54 12.89
N MET A 40 9.74 2.37 13.29
CA MET A 40 10.83 2.12 12.34
C MET A 40 10.52 0.91 11.48
N THR A 41 10.78 1.01 10.20
CA THR A 41 10.51 -0.07 9.24
C THR A 41 11.27 -1.34 9.59
N LYS A 42 12.56 -1.23 9.88
CA LYS A 42 13.44 -2.36 10.20
C LYS A 42 14.35 -1.99 11.38
N PRO A 43 13.84 -2.01 12.63
CA PRO A 43 14.65 -1.68 13.80
C PRO A 43 15.73 -2.72 14.07
N PHE A 44 15.48 -3.99 13.74
CA PHE A 44 16.42 -5.11 13.96
C PHE A 44 16.54 -5.94 12.69
N MET A 45 17.77 -6.39 12.38
CA MET A 45 18.01 -7.34 11.28
C MET A 45 17.68 -8.77 11.75
N GLY A 46 17.40 -9.66 10.78
CA GLY A 46 17.10 -11.06 11.06
C GLY A 46 15.70 -11.34 11.66
N VAL A 47 14.82 -10.34 11.70
CA VAL A 47 13.42 -10.49 12.13
C VAL A 47 12.48 -9.77 11.15
N SER A 48 11.17 -10.00 11.26
CA SER A 48 10.19 -9.33 10.40
C SER A 48 10.23 -7.81 10.54
N ALA A 49 10.01 -7.12 9.43
CA ALA A 49 9.94 -5.65 9.37
C ALA A 49 8.50 -5.15 9.60
N SER A 50 8.37 -3.85 9.86
CA SER A 50 7.08 -3.18 10.04
C SER A 50 6.53 -2.70 8.69
N GLY A 51 5.72 -3.54 8.04
CA GLY A 51 4.94 -3.16 6.85
C GLY A 51 3.71 -2.34 7.23
N CYS A 52 3.17 -1.61 6.26
CA CYS A 52 1.87 -0.95 6.38
C CYS A 52 1.03 -1.22 5.13
N HIS A 53 0.72 -2.49 4.91
CA HIS A 53 0.07 -2.94 3.68
C HIS A 53 -1.26 -2.20 3.48
N THR A 54 -1.44 -1.62 2.31
CA THR A 54 -2.62 -0.82 1.97
C THR A 54 -3.55 -1.63 1.08
N ASN A 55 -4.70 -2.01 1.63
CA ASN A 55 -5.77 -2.67 0.88
C ASN A 55 -6.68 -1.63 0.24
N MET A 56 -7.04 -1.83 -1.02
CA MET A 56 -7.77 -0.85 -1.81
C MET A 56 -8.88 -1.46 -2.63
N SER A 57 -9.97 -0.71 -2.76
CA SER A 57 -11.06 -0.94 -3.69
C SER A 57 -11.54 0.39 -4.26
N LEU A 58 -12.13 0.39 -5.45
CA LEU A 58 -12.71 1.57 -6.08
C LEU A 58 -14.20 1.34 -6.31
N TRP A 59 -15.00 2.33 -5.94
CA TRP A 59 -16.46 2.23 -5.98
C TRP A 59 -17.05 3.31 -6.87
N THR A 60 -18.16 2.98 -7.57
CA THR A 60 -18.95 3.91 -8.37
C THR A 60 -20.41 3.83 -7.99
N GLY A 61 -21.15 4.96 -8.15
CA GLY A 61 -22.56 5.04 -7.80
C GLY A 61 -22.81 4.98 -6.31
N GLY A 62 -24.08 4.94 -5.93
CA GLY A 62 -24.49 4.93 -4.54
C GLY A 62 -24.34 6.30 -3.86
N LYS A 63 -24.54 6.31 -2.55
CA LYS A 63 -24.41 7.51 -1.70
C LYS A 63 -23.52 7.19 -0.52
N ASP A 64 -22.67 8.13 -0.16
CA ASP A 64 -21.89 8.00 1.05
C ASP A 64 -22.79 7.96 2.26
N LYS A 65 -22.58 6.97 3.10
CA LYS A 65 -23.28 6.78 4.38
C LYS A 65 -22.28 6.70 5.50
N VAL A 66 -22.64 7.32 6.60
CA VAL A 66 -21.89 7.20 7.86
C VAL A 66 -22.58 6.15 8.71
N ASN A 67 -21.83 5.16 9.14
CA ASN A 67 -22.29 4.14 10.07
C ASN A 67 -21.52 4.23 11.39
N LYS A 68 -22.20 3.89 12.47
CA LYS A 68 -21.60 3.80 13.81
C LYS A 68 -21.59 2.34 14.22
N LEU A 69 -20.43 1.79 14.50
CA LEU A 69 -20.28 0.49 15.13
C LEU A 69 -20.07 0.72 16.63
N SER A 70 -21.05 0.33 17.42
CA SER A 70 -20.87 0.28 18.88
C SER A 70 -20.22 -1.05 19.27
N HIS A 71 -19.14 -1.01 20.01
CA HIS A 71 -18.49 -2.21 20.50
C HIS A 71 -19.11 -2.61 21.85
N LYS A 72 -19.77 -3.78 21.90
CA LYS A 72 -20.46 -4.27 23.10
C LYS A 72 -19.59 -4.38 24.35
N SER A 73 -18.29 -4.64 24.17
CA SER A 73 -17.33 -4.78 25.27
C SER A 73 -16.66 -3.46 25.69
N ILE A 74 -16.77 -2.40 24.88
CA ILE A 74 -16.23 -1.07 25.18
C ILE A 74 -17.27 -0.04 24.73
N PRO A 75 -18.32 0.20 25.53
CA PRO A 75 -19.46 1.05 25.14
C PRO A 75 -19.10 2.50 24.82
N ALA A 76 -17.93 2.98 25.27
CA ALA A 76 -17.44 4.33 24.99
C ALA A 76 -16.69 4.45 23.64
N MET A 77 -16.47 3.34 22.93
CA MET A 77 -15.80 3.33 21.63
C MET A 77 -16.81 3.09 20.51
N ASP A 78 -17.44 4.16 20.05
CA ASP A 78 -18.20 4.14 18.80
C ASP A 78 -17.25 4.35 17.64
N GLU A 79 -17.07 3.35 16.79
CA GLU A 79 -16.36 3.52 15.53
C GLU A 79 -17.32 4.09 14.48
N VAL A 80 -16.93 5.21 13.89
CA VAL A 80 -17.64 5.85 12.79
C VAL A 80 -16.86 5.59 11.50
N PHE A 81 -17.49 5.00 10.51
CA PHE A 81 -16.88 4.81 9.20
C PHE A 81 -17.85 5.20 8.08
N THR A 82 -17.28 5.61 6.95
CA THR A 82 -18.03 5.91 5.73
C THR A 82 -18.05 4.68 4.82
N TYR A 83 -19.19 4.37 4.26
CA TYR A 83 -19.34 3.34 3.24
C TYR A 83 -20.25 3.84 2.11
N VAL A 84 -20.18 3.17 0.96
CA VAL A 84 -20.98 3.53 -0.21
C VAL A 84 -22.20 2.61 -0.28
N GLU A 85 -23.36 3.14 0.13
CA GLU A 85 -24.61 2.39 0.06
C GLU A 85 -25.14 2.35 -1.37
N GLY A 86 -25.45 1.14 -1.85
CA GLY A 86 -25.93 0.92 -3.22
C GLY A 86 -24.86 1.14 -4.30
N GLY A 87 -23.60 1.38 -3.90
CA GLY A 87 -22.49 1.51 -4.81
C GLY A 87 -22.03 0.18 -5.35
N LYS A 88 -21.32 0.22 -6.50
CA LYS A 88 -20.72 -0.94 -7.13
C LYS A 88 -19.19 -0.90 -6.96
N ASN A 89 -18.62 -1.93 -6.37
CA ASN A 89 -17.18 -2.13 -6.34
C ASN A 89 -16.68 -2.49 -7.75
N THR A 90 -15.90 -1.61 -8.36
CA THR A 90 -15.43 -1.75 -9.75
C THR A 90 -14.28 -2.75 -9.90
N PHE A 91 -13.69 -3.21 -8.78
CA PHE A 91 -12.66 -4.23 -8.79
C PHE A 91 -13.22 -5.65 -8.68
N MET A 92 -14.53 -5.79 -8.44
CA MET A 92 -15.18 -7.11 -8.44
C MET A 92 -15.00 -7.79 -9.80
N PRO A 93 -14.85 -9.13 -9.80
CA PRO A 93 -14.76 -9.90 -11.05
C PRO A 93 -15.95 -9.66 -11.97
N ASP A 94 -15.66 -9.51 -13.27
CA ASP A 94 -16.68 -9.41 -14.32
C ASP A 94 -17.24 -10.79 -14.72
N THR A 95 -16.60 -11.86 -14.27
CA THR A 95 -16.91 -13.24 -14.59
C THR A 95 -17.19 -14.05 -13.33
N LYS A 96 -17.55 -15.32 -13.47
CA LYS A 96 -17.69 -16.27 -12.36
C LYS A 96 -16.34 -16.68 -11.73
N ASP A 97 -15.23 -16.38 -12.36
CA ASP A 97 -13.91 -16.56 -11.78
C ASP A 97 -13.68 -15.47 -10.73
N VAL A 98 -13.90 -15.82 -9.48
CA VAL A 98 -13.74 -14.91 -8.33
C VAL A 98 -12.29 -14.55 -8.02
N GLN A 99 -11.32 -15.14 -8.68
CA GLN A 99 -9.91 -14.79 -8.52
C GLN A 99 -9.50 -13.61 -9.40
N LEU A 100 -10.09 -13.48 -10.58
CA LEU A 100 -9.76 -12.40 -11.52
C LEU A 100 -10.39 -11.07 -11.06
N PRO A 101 -9.60 -10.01 -10.89
CA PRO A 101 -10.18 -8.66 -10.77
C PRO A 101 -10.97 -8.31 -12.01
N GLY A 102 -12.02 -7.51 -11.85
CA GLY A 102 -12.76 -6.96 -12.98
C GLY A 102 -11.86 -6.10 -13.88
N LYS A 103 -12.35 -5.78 -15.08
CA LYS A 103 -11.59 -5.00 -16.09
C LYS A 103 -11.00 -3.72 -15.53
N VAL A 104 -11.76 -2.97 -14.71
CA VAL A 104 -11.29 -1.75 -14.07
C VAL A 104 -10.18 -2.05 -13.07
N GLY A 105 -10.34 -3.10 -12.26
CA GLY A 105 -9.31 -3.54 -11.30
C GLY A 105 -8.01 -3.94 -11.98
N LEU A 106 -8.06 -4.67 -13.09
CA LEU A 106 -6.86 -5.01 -13.88
C LEU A 106 -6.15 -3.76 -14.41
N LYS A 107 -6.89 -2.74 -14.87
CA LYS A 107 -6.28 -1.49 -15.33
C LYS A 107 -5.65 -0.70 -14.20
N ALA A 108 -6.31 -0.64 -13.05
CA ALA A 108 -5.76 -0.04 -11.84
C ALA A 108 -4.45 -0.73 -11.40
N ILE A 109 -4.42 -2.08 -11.42
CA ILE A 109 -3.18 -2.85 -11.20
C ILE A 109 -2.12 -2.46 -12.24
N GLY A 110 -2.49 -2.34 -13.52
CA GLY A 110 -1.58 -1.92 -14.59
C GLY A 110 -0.92 -0.58 -14.30
N GLY A 111 -1.69 0.40 -13.82
CA GLY A 111 -1.17 1.71 -13.40
C GLY A 111 -0.20 1.60 -12.23
N VAL A 112 -0.56 0.85 -11.17
CA VAL A 112 0.35 0.63 -10.04
C VAL A 112 1.64 -0.05 -10.49
N MET A 113 1.56 -1.07 -11.34
CA MET A 113 2.75 -1.79 -11.84
C MET A 113 3.66 -0.89 -12.68
N LYS A 114 3.10 0.00 -13.50
CA LYS A 114 3.87 0.96 -14.30
C LYS A 114 4.67 1.93 -13.42
N HIS A 115 4.04 2.45 -12.37
CA HIS A 115 4.58 3.50 -11.50
C HIS A 115 5.21 2.96 -10.21
N LEU A 116 5.33 1.64 -10.06
CA LEU A 116 5.72 0.99 -8.80
C LEU A 116 7.08 1.46 -8.28
N GLY A 117 8.04 1.71 -9.18
CA GLY A 117 9.37 2.21 -8.83
C GLY A 117 9.32 3.60 -8.17
N ALA A 118 8.59 4.53 -8.78
CA ALA A 118 8.40 5.89 -8.25
C ALA A 118 7.58 5.89 -6.95
N LEU A 119 6.51 5.08 -6.93
CA LEU A 119 5.65 4.93 -5.76
C LEU A 119 6.41 4.39 -4.53
N THR A 120 7.49 3.63 -4.76
CA THR A 120 8.37 3.15 -3.68
C THR A 120 9.04 4.30 -2.92
N ALA A 121 9.36 5.43 -3.55
CA ALA A 121 9.92 6.60 -2.86
C ALA A 121 8.95 7.15 -1.79
N ILE A 122 7.65 7.08 -2.05
CA ILE A 122 6.60 7.53 -1.12
C ILE A 122 6.32 6.45 -0.06
N GLY A 123 6.19 5.19 -0.48
CA GLY A 123 5.81 4.07 0.39
C GLY A 123 6.95 3.58 1.29
N SER A 124 8.20 3.73 0.86
CA SER A 124 9.43 3.36 1.56
C SER A 124 10.34 4.58 1.66
N SER A 125 9.89 5.58 2.40
CA SER A 125 10.39 6.95 2.32
C SER A 125 11.59 7.27 3.23
N THR A 126 12.22 6.26 3.85
CA THR A 126 13.42 6.45 4.70
C THR A 126 14.54 5.50 4.30
N VAL A 127 15.78 5.84 4.66
CA VAL A 127 16.93 4.94 4.44
C VAL A 127 16.71 3.59 5.15
N ASN A 128 16.10 3.58 6.33
CA ASN A 128 15.78 2.36 7.08
C ASN A 128 14.74 1.48 6.36
N SER A 129 13.87 2.07 5.53
CA SER A 129 12.88 1.35 4.74
C SER A 129 13.52 0.27 3.84
N TYR A 130 14.67 0.56 3.26
CA TYR A 130 15.34 -0.34 2.32
C TYR A 130 16.02 -1.54 3.01
N ARG A 131 16.31 -1.46 4.29
CA ARG A 131 16.74 -2.62 5.08
C ARG A 131 15.69 -3.73 5.10
N ARG A 132 14.40 -3.37 5.03
CA ARG A 132 13.29 -4.33 4.86
C ARG A 132 13.39 -5.07 3.53
N LEU A 133 13.82 -4.40 2.47
CA LEU A 133 13.93 -4.97 1.12
C LEU A 133 15.22 -5.79 0.96
N TRP A 134 16.28 -5.50 1.73
CA TRP A 134 17.55 -6.24 1.67
C TRP A 134 17.48 -7.56 2.44
N ASP A 135 16.74 -7.61 3.54
CA ASP A 135 16.61 -8.79 4.39
C ASP A 135 15.47 -9.67 3.85
N THR A 136 15.81 -10.43 2.81
CA THR A 136 14.84 -11.27 2.08
C THR A 136 14.40 -12.47 2.92
N GLY A 137 13.25 -13.06 2.58
CA GLY A 137 12.70 -14.23 3.27
C GLY A 137 11.70 -13.92 4.39
N PHE A 138 11.51 -12.64 4.74
CA PHE A 138 10.53 -12.19 5.75
C PHE A 138 9.25 -11.64 5.12
N TRP A 139 8.87 -12.13 3.95
CA TRP A 139 7.64 -11.75 3.22
C TRP A 139 7.58 -10.27 2.81
N ALA A 140 8.70 -9.54 2.87
CA ALA A 140 8.80 -8.22 2.29
C ALA A 140 8.81 -8.32 0.76
N PRO A 141 8.03 -7.50 0.04
CA PRO A 141 8.04 -7.51 -1.42
C PRO A 141 9.32 -6.84 -1.93
N VAL A 142 10.16 -7.60 -2.59
CA VAL A 142 11.39 -7.10 -3.24
C VAL A 142 11.19 -6.97 -4.75
N TYR A 143 10.16 -7.62 -5.28
CA TYR A 143 9.93 -7.79 -6.70
C TYR A 143 8.76 -6.95 -7.20
N ALA A 144 9.00 -6.28 -8.32
CA ALA A 144 8.02 -5.47 -9.01
C ALA A 144 7.11 -6.35 -9.88
N ASP A 145 6.26 -7.14 -9.21
CA ASP A 145 5.29 -8.02 -9.85
C ASP A 145 3.98 -8.02 -9.08
N TRP A 146 2.95 -8.67 -9.63
CA TRP A 146 1.65 -8.84 -9.01
C TRP A 146 1.15 -10.27 -9.10
N GLY A 147 0.33 -10.70 -8.17
CA GLY A 147 -0.21 -12.07 -8.19
C GLY A 147 -1.34 -12.31 -7.20
N TYR A 148 -2.00 -13.47 -7.37
CA TYR A 148 -3.06 -13.93 -6.48
C TYR A 148 -2.45 -14.56 -5.23
N GLN A 149 -2.89 -14.09 -4.06
CA GLN A 149 -2.41 -14.60 -2.76
C GLN A 149 -0.87 -14.66 -2.65
N ASN A 150 -0.15 -13.95 -3.53
CA ASN A 150 1.29 -13.99 -3.59
C ASN A 150 1.92 -12.88 -2.75
N ARG A 151 2.40 -13.23 -1.56
CA ARG A 151 3.00 -12.30 -0.60
C ARG A 151 4.43 -11.87 -0.98
N THR A 152 5.03 -12.47 -2.00
CA THR A 152 6.36 -12.08 -2.49
C THR A 152 6.32 -10.98 -3.55
N CYS A 153 5.14 -10.67 -4.10
CA CYS A 153 4.93 -9.60 -5.07
C CYS A 153 4.71 -8.25 -4.39
N GLY A 154 5.04 -7.18 -5.09
CA GLY A 154 4.77 -5.79 -4.67
C GLY A 154 3.28 -5.49 -4.56
N LEU A 155 2.45 -6.17 -5.37
CA LEU A 155 1.00 -6.06 -5.33
C LEU A 155 0.36 -7.45 -5.29
N ARG A 156 -0.54 -7.65 -4.35
CA ARG A 156 -1.25 -8.92 -4.12
C ARG A 156 -2.74 -8.74 -4.27
N VAL A 157 -3.39 -9.54 -5.11
CA VAL A 157 -4.84 -9.71 -5.08
C VAL A 157 -5.18 -10.63 -3.92
N SER A 158 -5.65 -10.06 -2.81
CA SER A 158 -5.86 -10.77 -1.55
C SER A 158 -7.28 -11.30 -1.37
N ALA A 159 -8.24 -10.72 -2.08
CA ALA A 159 -9.64 -11.15 -2.10
C ALA A 159 -10.34 -10.55 -3.31
N PRO A 160 -11.51 -11.09 -3.74
CA PRO A 160 -12.34 -10.46 -4.77
C PRO A 160 -12.67 -9.00 -4.42
N GLY A 161 -12.58 -8.12 -5.40
CA GLY A 161 -12.92 -6.71 -5.27
C GLY A 161 -11.89 -5.84 -4.54
N ARG A 162 -10.72 -6.38 -4.18
CA ARG A 162 -9.63 -5.59 -3.58
C ARG A 162 -8.27 -6.15 -3.93
N PHE A 163 -7.26 -5.29 -3.85
CA PHE A 163 -5.86 -5.70 -3.86
C PHE A 163 -5.06 -4.94 -2.81
N GLU A 164 -3.93 -5.50 -2.46
CA GLU A 164 -3.05 -5.08 -1.39
C GLU A 164 -1.74 -4.56 -2.01
N TYR A 165 -1.46 -3.26 -1.83
CA TYR A 165 -0.15 -2.70 -2.11
C TYR A 165 0.80 -3.01 -0.93
N ARG A 166 1.93 -3.66 -1.22
CA ARG A 166 2.80 -4.23 -0.20
C ARG A 166 4.15 -3.53 -0.07
N SER A 167 4.55 -2.74 -1.08
CA SER A 167 5.82 -1.99 -1.08
C SER A 167 5.73 -0.71 -0.27
N VAL A 168 5.07 -0.78 0.88
CA VAL A 168 4.82 0.34 1.79
C VAL A 168 5.11 -0.10 3.22
N ASP A 169 5.71 0.77 4.00
CA ASP A 169 6.10 0.48 5.38
C ASP A 169 5.50 1.47 6.39
N SER A 170 5.77 1.24 7.67
CA SER A 170 5.20 1.99 8.77
C SER A 170 5.65 3.45 8.87
N MET A 171 6.67 3.87 8.11
CA MET A 171 7.20 5.25 8.12
C MET A 171 6.65 6.14 7.01
N HIS A 172 5.85 5.59 6.08
CA HIS A 172 5.31 6.38 4.97
C HIS A 172 4.35 7.48 5.44
N ASN A 173 4.19 8.50 4.60
CA ASN A 173 3.13 9.49 4.76
C ASN A 173 1.83 8.96 4.12
N PRO A 174 0.76 8.71 4.90
CA PRO A 174 -0.45 8.08 4.38
C PRO A 174 -1.23 8.95 3.39
N TYR A 175 -1.14 10.27 3.51
CA TYR A 175 -1.79 11.19 2.57
C TYR A 175 -1.12 11.14 1.19
N LEU A 176 0.22 11.20 1.17
CA LEU A 176 0.99 11.07 -0.08
C LEU A 176 0.80 9.70 -0.71
N MET A 177 0.76 8.64 0.11
CA MET A 177 0.53 7.29 -0.38
C MET A 177 -0.84 7.14 -1.04
N GLY A 178 -1.89 7.67 -0.40
CA GLY A 178 -3.24 7.71 -0.95
C GLY A 178 -3.29 8.47 -2.28
N SER A 179 -2.69 9.66 -2.34
CA SER A 179 -2.62 10.47 -3.56
C SER A 179 -1.87 9.74 -4.68
N GLY A 180 -0.71 9.16 -4.39
CA GLY A 180 0.09 8.41 -5.38
C GLY A 180 -0.67 7.20 -5.95
N LEU A 181 -1.35 6.44 -5.09
CA LEU A 181 -2.15 5.29 -5.53
C LEU A 181 -3.34 5.70 -6.41
N LEU A 182 -4.04 6.80 -6.06
CA LEU A 182 -5.13 7.33 -6.89
C LEU A 182 -4.61 7.77 -8.26
N LYS A 183 -3.45 8.40 -8.34
CA LYS A 183 -2.80 8.74 -9.62
C LYS A 183 -2.44 7.51 -10.45
N CYS A 184 -1.95 6.45 -9.81
CA CYS A 184 -1.72 5.17 -10.50
C CYS A 184 -3.01 4.59 -11.09
N PHE A 185 -4.11 4.64 -10.32
CA PHE A 185 -5.41 4.13 -10.81
C PHE A 185 -5.93 4.94 -11.98
N ASP A 186 -5.86 6.27 -11.88
CA ASP A 186 -6.29 7.17 -12.94
C ASP A 186 -5.50 6.93 -14.23
N ASP A 187 -4.17 6.91 -14.17
CA ASP A 187 -3.32 6.60 -15.33
C ASP A 187 -3.62 5.22 -15.91
N GLY A 188 -3.72 4.20 -15.04
CA GLY A 188 -3.98 2.82 -15.45
C GLY A 188 -5.31 2.64 -16.16
N ILE A 189 -6.36 3.27 -15.63
CA ILE A 189 -7.73 3.18 -16.16
C ILE A 189 -7.86 4.03 -17.44
N SER A 190 -7.42 5.28 -17.39
CA SER A 190 -7.54 6.24 -18.51
C SER A 190 -6.72 5.82 -19.73
N ASN A 191 -5.54 5.25 -19.52
CA ASN A 191 -4.65 4.79 -20.57
C ASN A 191 -4.76 3.28 -20.86
N ASN A 192 -5.76 2.60 -20.28
CA ASN A 192 -6.06 1.19 -20.55
C ASN A 192 -4.84 0.27 -20.35
N ILE A 193 -4.03 0.51 -19.30
CA ILE A 193 -2.77 -0.19 -19.08
C ILE A 193 -2.99 -1.66 -18.70
N ASN A 194 -2.26 -2.54 -19.38
CA ASN A 194 -2.28 -3.97 -19.07
C ASN A 194 -1.24 -4.31 -18.02
N PRO A 195 -1.60 -4.94 -16.89
CA PRO A 195 -0.64 -5.32 -15.84
C PRO A 195 0.26 -6.51 -16.23
N GLY A 196 0.04 -7.15 -17.36
CA GLY A 196 0.67 -8.43 -17.68
C GLY A 196 0.02 -9.61 -16.95
N LYS A 197 0.63 -10.78 -17.07
CA LYS A 197 0.15 -12.00 -16.41
C LYS A 197 0.51 -11.99 -14.94
N PRO A 198 -0.38 -12.46 -14.05
CA PRO A 198 -0.07 -12.59 -12.63
C PRO A 198 1.02 -13.65 -12.41
N GLU A 199 1.88 -13.43 -11.44
CA GLU A 199 2.88 -14.42 -11.03
C GLU A 199 2.27 -15.36 -9.99
N SER A 200 2.28 -16.64 -10.30
CA SER A 200 1.75 -17.72 -9.46
C SER A 200 2.79 -18.36 -8.54
N ARG A 201 4.08 -18.19 -8.86
CA ARG A 201 5.19 -18.77 -8.11
C ARG A 201 5.67 -17.82 -7.02
N SER A 202 6.30 -18.36 -6.00
CA SER A 202 7.13 -17.56 -5.11
C SER A 202 8.22 -16.86 -5.94
N MET A 203 8.33 -15.53 -5.81
CA MET A 203 9.34 -14.76 -6.54
C MET A 203 10.76 -15.16 -6.16
N TYR A 204 10.96 -15.63 -4.91
CA TYR A 204 12.27 -16.17 -4.48
C TYR A 204 12.63 -17.45 -5.23
N GLU A 205 11.66 -18.36 -5.38
CA GLU A 205 11.85 -19.59 -6.17
C GLU A 205 12.04 -19.29 -7.65
N ALA A 206 11.28 -18.35 -8.20
CA ALA A 206 11.40 -17.93 -9.58
C ALA A 206 12.80 -17.38 -9.88
N GLN A 207 13.34 -16.54 -8.99
CA GLN A 207 14.71 -16.03 -9.10
C GLN A 207 15.76 -17.13 -8.96
N ALA A 208 15.59 -18.02 -7.98
CA ALA A 208 16.50 -19.16 -7.80
C ALA A 208 16.51 -20.10 -9.00
N ALA A 209 15.38 -20.23 -9.70
CA ALA A 209 15.24 -20.98 -10.94
C ALA A 209 15.75 -20.23 -12.19
N GLY A 210 16.43 -19.09 -12.03
CA GLY A 210 17.01 -18.31 -13.13
C GLY A 210 16.03 -17.42 -13.89
N LYS A 211 14.80 -17.21 -13.40
CA LYS A 211 13.89 -16.21 -14.00
C LYS A 211 14.50 -14.81 -13.80
N GLU A 212 14.60 -14.07 -14.87
CA GLU A 212 14.82 -12.63 -14.76
C GLU A 212 13.63 -11.99 -14.04
N VAL A 213 13.89 -11.36 -12.89
CA VAL A 213 12.86 -10.74 -12.07
C VAL A 213 13.13 -9.25 -11.95
N LYS A 214 12.10 -8.45 -12.21
CA LYS A 214 12.16 -7.01 -12.04
C LYS A 214 12.13 -6.68 -10.53
N LYS A 215 13.17 -6.04 -10.04
CA LYS A 215 13.26 -5.64 -8.63
C LYS A 215 12.72 -4.23 -8.41
N LEU A 216 12.23 -3.99 -7.20
CA LEU A 216 12.00 -2.65 -6.68
C LEU A 216 13.32 -1.89 -6.52
N PRO A 217 13.31 -0.56 -6.44
CA PRO A 217 14.49 0.19 -6.00
C PRO A 217 14.99 -0.35 -4.66
N LEU A 218 16.30 -0.54 -4.54
CA LEU A 218 16.93 -1.08 -3.32
C LEU A 218 17.60 -0.03 -2.45
N SER A 219 17.48 1.24 -2.83
CA SER A 219 17.93 2.37 -2.02
C SER A 219 16.98 3.55 -2.18
N LEU A 220 16.99 4.45 -1.21
CA LEU A 220 16.20 5.68 -1.27
C LEU A 220 16.60 6.53 -2.49
N GLY A 221 17.90 6.64 -2.78
CA GLY A 221 18.37 7.36 -3.97
C GLY A 221 17.78 6.80 -5.26
N GLN A 222 17.88 5.48 -5.47
CA GLN A 222 17.27 4.85 -6.65
C GLN A 222 15.76 5.10 -6.75
N ALA A 223 15.03 5.11 -5.63
CA ALA A 223 13.60 5.37 -5.63
C ALA A 223 13.29 6.85 -5.95
N LEU A 224 14.09 7.77 -5.44
CA LEU A 224 14.00 9.20 -5.77
C LEU A 224 14.32 9.47 -7.24
N ASP A 225 15.31 8.79 -7.82
CA ASP A 225 15.59 8.86 -9.26
C ASP A 225 14.37 8.42 -10.08
N ARG A 226 13.74 7.31 -9.70
CA ARG A 226 12.49 6.85 -10.34
C ARG A 226 11.33 7.83 -10.17
N LEU A 227 11.21 8.45 -9.00
CA LEU A 227 10.21 9.49 -8.75
C LEU A 227 10.47 10.73 -9.62
N ALA A 228 11.72 11.13 -9.78
CA ALA A 228 12.10 12.29 -10.60
C ALA A 228 11.75 12.11 -12.10
N GLU A 229 11.80 10.85 -12.58
CA GLU A 229 11.46 10.47 -13.96
C GLU A 229 9.95 10.26 -14.19
N ASP A 230 9.13 10.19 -13.14
CA ASP A 230 7.71 9.81 -13.23
C ASP A 230 6.78 11.00 -13.01
N GLU A 231 6.36 11.63 -14.10
CA GLU A 231 5.49 12.81 -14.06
C GLU A 231 4.12 12.53 -13.42
N VAL A 232 3.61 11.29 -13.53
CA VAL A 232 2.32 10.90 -12.94
C VAL A 232 2.41 10.92 -11.42
N ILE A 233 3.43 10.29 -10.84
CA ILE A 233 3.60 10.25 -9.38
C ILE A 233 4.08 11.61 -8.84
N LYS A 234 4.90 12.36 -9.56
CA LYS A 234 5.23 13.74 -9.21
C LYS A 234 3.97 14.59 -9.06
N SER A 235 3.03 14.45 -9.99
CA SER A 235 1.75 15.20 -9.94
C SER A 235 0.81 14.79 -8.79
N ALA A 236 1.15 13.76 -8.01
CA ALA A 236 0.46 13.42 -6.76
C ALA A 236 0.76 14.42 -5.64
N MET A 237 1.76 15.28 -5.83
CA MET A 237 2.18 16.33 -4.90
C MET A 237 2.16 17.70 -5.60
N PRO A 238 1.79 18.78 -4.90
CA PRO A 238 2.07 20.13 -5.39
C PRO A 238 3.58 20.33 -5.62
N ASP A 239 3.96 21.14 -6.59
CA ASP A 239 5.37 21.35 -7.00
C ASP A 239 6.29 21.71 -5.83
N GLU A 240 5.85 22.60 -4.95
CA GLU A 240 6.64 22.99 -3.78
C GLU A 240 6.80 21.81 -2.79
N MET A 241 5.77 21.00 -2.63
CA MET A 241 5.84 19.82 -1.78
C MET A 241 6.77 18.76 -2.38
N TYR A 242 6.74 18.55 -3.69
CA TYR A 242 7.67 17.66 -4.38
C TYR A 242 9.13 18.13 -4.18
N LYS A 243 9.43 19.41 -4.37
CA LYS A 243 10.78 19.97 -4.17
C LYS A 243 11.27 19.72 -2.75
N VAL A 244 10.42 20.02 -1.75
CA VAL A 244 10.76 19.79 -0.33
C VAL A 244 10.95 18.29 -0.07
N PHE A 245 10.03 17.44 -0.53
CA PHE A 245 10.13 15.99 -0.35
C PHE A 245 11.42 15.44 -0.96
N HIS A 246 11.75 15.79 -2.19
CA HIS A 246 12.94 15.31 -2.88
C HIS A 246 14.24 15.82 -2.24
N TRP A 247 14.24 17.06 -1.75
CA TRP A 247 15.43 17.66 -1.16
C TRP A 247 15.75 17.14 0.24
N TYR A 248 14.72 16.85 1.07
CA TYR A 248 14.89 16.34 2.43
C TYR A 248 15.11 14.83 2.51
N LYS A 249 14.89 14.07 1.46
CA LYS A 249 15.07 12.60 1.43
C LYS A 249 16.43 12.21 0.86
#